data_ad41e07d6b5d13902fe9fcdca07cb606
#
_entry.id   ad41e07d6b5d13902fe9fcdca07cb606
#
_cell.length_a   1.000
_cell.length_b   1.000
_cell.length_c   1.000
_cell.angle_alpha   90.00
_cell.angle_beta   90.00
_cell.angle_gamma   90.00
#
_symmetry.space_group_name_H-M   'P 1'
#
loop_
_entity.id
_entity.type
_entity.pdbx_description
1 polymer ?
#
loop_
_entity_poly.entity_id
_entity_poly.type
_entity_poly.pdbx_seq_one_letter_code
_entity_poly.pdbx_strand_id
1 'polypeptide(L)'
;MLQVKHRKIAVAGFSAGIVLILASLIAAWNAFVSGKEKLGVFPALFALLAIALLVYLFFVFYKLTDFKLFEAHVVQKSEEARADLLNQIRLEQEKLKQQEFVLDDTQEQAKTLIPQGNFKNVDSYAKKLLITLANYFNLVQGIVYTSADGGESFNFCASYGLTTEKSPVGFKKGENLNGQVAAEQQMQIIEEIPENYFMVESGLGKSKPHLLILMPLVVEKKTIAVVEMASFSAIGPKQQAILQEASSLLAVKMNQFVKA
;
A
#
# COMPACT_ATOMS: atom_id res chain seq x y z
N MET A 1 -1.02 38.51 -14.20
CA MET A 1 -0.48 39.83 -14.59
C MET A 1 -1.23 40.46 -15.79
N LEU A 2 -1.64 39.71 -16.79
CA LEU A 2 -2.43 40.21 -17.96
C LEU A 2 -3.83 40.76 -17.56
N GLN A 3 -4.54 40.14 -16.65
CA GLN A 3 -5.89 40.55 -16.21
C GLN A 3 -5.93 41.93 -15.52
N VAL A 4 -4.90 42.26 -14.75
CA VAL A 4 -4.80 43.59 -14.10
C VAL A 4 -4.60 44.69 -15.14
N LYS A 5 -3.91 44.37 -16.25
CA LYS A 5 -3.67 45.31 -17.37
C LYS A 5 -4.96 45.60 -18.13
N HIS A 6 -5.77 44.60 -18.43
CA HIS A 6 -7.07 44.79 -19.10
C HIS A 6 -8.08 45.56 -18.25
N ARG A 7 -8.11 45.34 -16.92
CA ARG A 7 -8.94 46.11 -15.99
C ARG A 7 -8.56 47.58 -15.91
N LYS A 8 -7.25 47.90 -15.93
CA LYS A 8 -6.76 49.27 -16.02
C LYS A 8 -7.13 49.98 -17.30
N ILE A 9 -7.05 49.25 -18.43
CA ILE A 9 -7.41 49.82 -19.77
C ILE A 9 -8.93 50.06 -19.87
N ALA A 10 -9.75 49.14 -19.37
CA ALA A 10 -11.20 49.29 -19.37
C ALA A 10 -11.65 50.47 -18.47
N VAL A 11 -11.04 50.58 -17.28
CA VAL A 11 -11.32 51.73 -16.35
C VAL A 11 -10.84 53.04 -16.94
N ALA A 12 -9.69 53.08 -17.63
CA ALA A 12 -9.17 54.25 -18.31
C ALA A 12 -10.05 54.69 -19.51
N GLY A 13 -10.54 53.78 -20.30
CA GLY A 13 -11.49 54.05 -21.39
C GLY A 13 -12.83 54.60 -20.87
N PHE A 14 -13.30 54.05 -19.75
CA PHE A 14 -14.54 54.51 -19.14
C PHE A 14 -14.42 55.90 -18.50
N SER A 15 -13.29 56.19 -17.83
CA SER A 15 -13.00 57.52 -17.28
C SER A 15 -12.89 58.61 -18.40
N ALA A 16 -12.28 58.27 -19.55
CA ALA A 16 -12.21 59.15 -20.70
C ALA A 16 -13.61 59.48 -21.28
N GLY A 17 -14.49 58.45 -21.35
CA GLY A 17 -15.89 58.65 -21.77
C GLY A 17 -16.67 59.62 -20.84
N ILE A 18 -16.53 59.46 -19.52
CA ILE A 18 -17.14 60.35 -18.54
C ILE A 18 -16.64 61.78 -18.70
N VAL A 19 -15.34 61.99 -18.91
CA VAL A 19 -14.76 63.32 -19.11
C VAL A 19 -15.32 63.99 -20.37
N LEU A 20 -15.47 63.29 -21.47
CA LEU A 20 -16.07 63.80 -22.72
C LEU A 20 -17.54 64.20 -22.51
N ILE A 21 -18.30 63.42 -21.76
CA ILE A 21 -19.71 63.74 -21.45
C ILE A 21 -19.81 64.97 -20.56
N LEU A 22 -18.98 65.08 -19.53
CA LEU A 22 -18.91 66.23 -18.66
C LEU A 22 -18.53 67.48 -19.45
N ALA A 23 -17.57 67.37 -20.38
CA ALA A 23 -17.19 68.49 -21.27
C ALA A 23 -18.33 68.92 -22.19
N SER A 24 -19.12 67.97 -22.74
CA SER A 24 -20.30 68.27 -23.55
C SER A 24 -21.43 68.93 -22.75
N LEU A 25 -21.61 68.53 -21.48
CA LEU A 25 -22.56 69.10 -20.53
C LEU A 25 -22.19 70.57 -20.17
N ILE A 26 -20.90 70.81 -19.91
CA ILE A 26 -20.38 72.16 -19.61
C ILE A 26 -20.56 73.04 -20.83
N ALA A 27 -20.29 72.55 -22.06
CA ALA A 27 -20.51 73.29 -23.29
C ALA A 27 -21.99 73.63 -23.51
N ALA A 28 -22.90 72.65 -23.27
CA ALA A 28 -24.32 72.87 -23.37
C ALA A 28 -24.86 73.86 -22.29
N TRP A 29 -24.31 73.83 -21.08
CA TRP A 29 -24.61 74.78 -20.00
C TRP A 29 -24.15 76.17 -20.36
N ASN A 30 -22.94 76.32 -20.89
CA ASN A 30 -22.41 77.66 -21.32
C ASN A 30 -23.21 78.22 -22.47
N ALA A 31 -23.66 77.42 -23.44
CA ALA A 31 -24.56 77.83 -24.52
C ALA A 31 -25.92 78.31 -24.02
N PHE A 32 -26.44 77.65 -22.97
CA PHE A 32 -27.68 78.00 -22.30
C PHE A 32 -27.55 79.35 -21.58
N VAL A 33 -26.52 79.52 -20.75
CA VAL A 33 -26.26 80.74 -19.96
C VAL A 33 -26.00 81.97 -20.88
N SER A 34 -25.42 81.74 -22.04
CA SER A 34 -25.14 82.86 -23.02
C SER A 34 -26.39 83.27 -23.81
N GLY A 35 -27.59 82.78 -23.49
CA GLY A 35 -28.88 83.21 -24.03
C GLY A 35 -29.08 82.88 -25.54
N LYS A 36 -28.25 82.05 -26.15
CA LYS A 36 -28.31 81.68 -27.59
C LYS A 36 -29.36 80.61 -27.91
N GLU A 37 -29.91 79.90 -26.89
CA GLU A 37 -30.97 78.91 -27.09
C GLU A 37 -32.13 79.11 -26.11
N LYS A 38 -33.36 79.35 -26.68
CA LYS A 38 -34.60 79.50 -25.90
C LYS A 38 -35.26 78.15 -25.48
N LEU A 39 -34.58 77.03 -25.64
CA LEU A 39 -35.08 75.67 -25.28
C LEU A 39 -34.45 75.17 -23.99
N GLY A 40 -34.84 75.74 -22.88
CA GLY A 40 -34.12 75.69 -21.59
C GLY A 40 -34.18 74.44 -20.76
N VAL A 41 -34.95 73.38 -21.08
CA VAL A 41 -35.09 72.23 -20.18
C VAL A 41 -34.62 70.92 -20.87
N PHE A 42 -34.74 70.82 -22.17
CA PHE A 42 -34.44 69.59 -22.94
C PHE A 42 -32.97 69.13 -22.89
N PRO A 43 -31.96 70.00 -23.04
CA PRO A 43 -30.57 69.53 -23.00
C PRO A 43 -30.14 69.03 -21.63
N ALA A 44 -30.68 69.59 -20.53
CA ALA A 44 -30.39 69.11 -19.16
C ALA A 44 -30.98 67.71 -18.89
N LEU A 45 -32.20 67.46 -19.40
CA LEU A 45 -32.87 66.15 -19.27
C LEU A 45 -32.14 65.08 -20.08
N PHE A 46 -31.67 65.40 -21.32
CA PHE A 46 -30.87 64.48 -22.16
C PHE A 46 -29.54 64.13 -21.49
N ALA A 47 -28.89 65.09 -20.89
CA ALA A 47 -27.64 64.88 -20.16
C ALA A 47 -27.79 63.98 -18.95
N LEU A 48 -28.88 64.14 -18.16
CA LEU A 48 -29.17 63.27 -17.01
C LEU A 48 -29.46 61.79 -17.47
N LEU A 49 -30.20 61.64 -18.58
CA LEU A 49 -30.47 60.33 -19.17
C LEU A 49 -29.18 59.66 -19.68
N ALA A 50 -28.28 60.42 -20.32
CA ALA A 50 -26.99 59.88 -20.79
C ALA A 50 -26.10 59.42 -19.63
N ILE A 51 -26.07 60.19 -18.51
CA ILE A 51 -25.35 59.80 -17.29
C ILE A 51 -25.95 58.53 -16.68
N ALA A 52 -27.26 58.44 -16.57
CA ALA A 52 -27.95 57.28 -16.02
C ALA A 52 -27.67 56.02 -16.87
N LEU A 53 -27.68 56.16 -18.18
CA LEU A 53 -27.34 55.06 -19.12
C LEU A 53 -25.89 54.61 -18.96
N LEU A 54 -24.94 55.53 -18.80
CA LEU A 54 -23.55 55.17 -18.58
C LEU A 54 -23.31 54.48 -17.24
N VAL A 55 -23.95 54.96 -16.16
CA VAL A 55 -23.90 54.30 -14.85
C VAL A 55 -24.49 52.87 -14.95
N TYR A 56 -25.59 52.72 -15.68
CA TYR A 56 -26.19 51.41 -15.89
C TYR A 56 -25.28 50.48 -16.69
N LEU A 57 -24.69 50.92 -17.78
CA LEU A 57 -23.75 50.19 -18.60
C LEU A 57 -22.47 49.79 -17.80
N PHE A 58 -21.99 50.72 -16.97
CA PHE A 58 -20.87 50.46 -16.04
C PHE A 58 -21.21 49.35 -15.02
N PHE A 59 -22.39 49.40 -14.45
CA PHE A 59 -22.84 48.40 -13.49
C PHE A 59 -22.98 47.01 -14.14
N VAL A 60 -23.56 46.94 -15.34
CA VAL A 60 -23.67 45.72 -16.13
C VAL A 60 -22.29 45.15 -16.51
N PHE A 61 -21.38 46.04 -16.98
CA PHE A 61 -20.03 45.63 -17.30
C PHE A 61 -19.26 45.08 -16.06
N TYR A 62 -19.37 45.76 -14.94
CA TYR A 62 -18.76 45.35 -13.67
C TYR A 62 -19.28 43.98 -13.23
N LYS A 63 -20.58 43.76 -13.29
CA LYS A 63 -21.19 42.48 -12.93
C LYS A 63 -20.80 41.36 -13.85
N LEU A 64 -20.68 41.59 -15.14
CA LEU A 64 -20.23 40.61 -16.12
C LEU A 64 -18.76 40.24 -15.95
N THR A 65 -17.89 41.18 -15.58
CA THR A 65 -16.46 40.91 -15.35
C THR A 65 -16.25 40.12 -14.05
N ASP A 66 -16.99 40.44 -13.00
CA ASP A 66 -16.92 39.68 -11.74
C ASP A 66 -17.43 38.24 -11.92
N PHE A 67 -18.50 38.05 -12.70
CA PHE A 67 -19.02 36.71 -13.00
C PHE A 67 -18.00 35.85 -13.77
N LYS A 68 -17.35 36.39 -14.81
CA LYS A 68 -16.32 35.67 -15.56
C LYS A 68 -15.09 35.34 -14.73
N LEU A 69 -14.69 36.20 -13.80
CA LEU A 69 -13.59 35.93 -12.88
C LEU A 69 -13.95 34.83 -11.88
N PHE A 70 -15.17 34.84 -11.37
CA PHE A 70 -15.67 33.79 -10.49
C PHE A 70 -15.72 32.42 -11.20
N GLU A 71 -16.26 32.37 -12.42
CA GLU A 71 -16.33 31.16 -13.23
C GLU A 71 -14.93 30.58 -13.52
N ALA A 72 -13.98 31.45 -13.93
CA ALA A 72 -12.59 31.03 -14.14
C ALA A 72 -11.92 30.46 -12.89
N HIS A 73 -12.20 31.06 -11.71
CA HIS A 73 -11.64 30.60 -10.44
C HIS A 73 -12.24 29.26 -10.01
N VAL A 74 -13.53 29.04 -10.21
CA VAL A 74 -14.21 27.78 -9.93
C VAL A 74 -13.68 26.66 -10.84
N VAL A 75 -13.50 26.93 -12.15
CA VAL A 75 -12.94 25.96 -13.10
C VAL A 75 -11.50 25.60 -12.71
N GLN A 76 -10.65 26.59 -12.44
CA GLN A 76 -9.28 26.33 -12.03
C GLN A 76 -9.19 25.48 -10.76
N LYS A 77 -9.99 25.80 -9.73
CA LYS A 77 -10.01 25.03 -8.49
C LYS A 77 -10.51 23.60 -8.69
N SER A 78 -11.46 23.41 -9.60
CA SER A 78 -11.94 22.06 -9.95
C SER A 78 -10.89 21.25 -10.72
N GLU A 79 -10.10 21.88 -11.59
CA GLU A 79 -8.99 21.23 -12.30
C GLU A 79 -7.85 20.83 -11.36
N GLU A 80 -7.49 21.72 -10.41
CA GLU A 80 -6.49 21.42 -9.39
C GLU A 80 -6.93 20.22 -8.50
N ALA A 81 -8.18 20.24 -8.02
CA ALA A 81 -8.72 19.14 -7.22
C ALA A 81 -8.77 17.81 -8.01
N ARG A 82 -9.08 17.88 -9.31
CA ARG A 82 -9.07 16.71 -10.19
C ARG A 82 -7.65 16.18 -10.43
N ALA A 83 -6.69 17.05 -10.60
CA ALA A 83 -5.29 16.67 -10.75
C ALA A 83 -4.74 15.99 -9.50
N ASP A 84 -5.05 16.53 -8.31
CA ASP A 84 -4.67 15.94 -7.03
C ASP A 84 -5.29 14.54 -6.84
N LEU A 85 -6.57 14.39 -7.17
CA LEU A 85 -7.25 13.09 -7.10
C LEU A 85 -6.61 12.06 -8.05
N LEU A 86 -6.31 12.46 -9.28
CA LEU A 86 -5.64 11.60 -10.25
C LEU A 86 -4.24 11.17 -9.77
N ASN A 87 -3.50 12.07 -9.14
CA ASN A 87 -2.20 11.76 -8.56
C ASN A 87 -2.31 10.77 -7.39
N GLN A 88 -3.31 10.92 -6.53
CA GLN A 88 -3.58 9.96 -5.44
C GLN A 88 -3.90 8.58 -5.98
N ILE A 89 -4.79 8.49 -6.97
CA ILE A 89 -5.15 7.21 -7.62
C ILE A 89 -3.91 6.56 -8.24
N ARG A 90 -3.06 7.33 -8.91
CA ARG A 90 -1.83 6.83 -9.51
C ARG A 90 -0.87 6.26 -8.47
N LEU A 91 -0.64 6.97 -7.37
CA LEU A 91 0.21 6.51 -6.27
C LEU A 91 -0.34 5.23 -5.63
N GLU A 92 -1.64 5.13 -5.49
CA GLU A 92 -2.28 3.92 -4.95
C GLU A 92 -2.14 2.73 -5.90
N GLN A 93 -2.32 2.95 -7.20
CA GLN A 93 -2.08 1.92 -8.22
C GLN A 93 -0.62 1.46 -8.28
N GLU A 94 0.34 2.36 -8.11
CA GLU A 94 1.77 2.01 -8.05
C GLU A 94 2.07 1.16 -6.81
N LYS A 95 1.50 1.49 -5.65
CA LYS A 95 1.63 0.68 -4.43
C LYS A 95 1.04 -0.72 -4.60
N LEU A 96 -0.15 -0.83 -5.20
CA LEU A 96 -0.79 -2.12 -5.46
C LEU A 96 0.05 -2.99 -6.39
N LYS A 97 0.57 -2.43 -7.48
CA LYS A 97 1.47 -3.16 -8.40
C LYS A 97 2.76 -3.63 -7.71
N GLN A 98 3.30 -2.81 -6.83
CA GLN A 98 4.50 -3.18 -6.08
C GLN A 98 4.23 -4.30 -5.08
N GLN A 99 3.07 -4.29 -4.41
CA GLN A 99 2.63 -5.37 -3.52
C GLN A 99 2.40 -6.68 -4.30
N GLU A 100 1.74 -6.61 -5.45
CA GLU A 100 1.50 -7.76 -6.33
C GLU A 100 2.81 -8.39 -6.81
N PHE A 101 3.78 -7.57 -7.24
CA PHE A 101 5.10 -8.03 -7.65
C PHE A 101 5.85 -8.73 -6.50
N VAL A 102 5.82 -8.17 -5.28
CA VAL A 102 6.46 -8.78 -4.10
C VAL A 102 5.80 -10.11 -3.75
N LEU A 103 4.48 -10.20 -3.87
CA LEU A 103 3.74 -11.43 -3.59
C LEU A 103 4.08 -12.53 -4.61
N ASP A 104 4.15 -12.20 -5.89
CA ASP A 104 4.48 -13.14 -6.96
C ASP A 104 5.91 -13.70 -6.78
N ASP A 105 6.89 -12.84 -6.50
CA ASP A 105 8.27 -13.24 -6.20
C ASP A 105 8.35 -14.16 -4.96
N THR A 106 7.57 -13.88 -3.92
CA THR A 106 7.50 -14.71 -2.72
C THR A 106 6.94 -16.09 -3.02
N GLN A 107 5.88 -16.17 -3.82
CA GLN A 107 5.29 -17.45 -4.24
C GLN A 107 6.22 -18.26 -5.12
N GLU A 108 6.92 -17.63 -6.07
CA GLU A 108 7.91 -18.34 -6.88
C GLU A 108 9.03 -18.92 -6.05
N GLN A 109 9.57 -18.14 -5.11
CA GLN A 109 10.61 -18.62 -4.22
C GLN A 109 10.11 -19.74 -3.30
N ALA A 110 8.89 -19.65 -2.78
CA ALA A 110 8.27 -20.72 -1.98
C ALA A 110 8.15 -22.03 -2.76
N LYS A 111 7.82 -22.00 -4.05
CA LYS A 111 7.77 -23.19 -4.91
C LYS A 111 9.13 -23.89 -5.06
N THR A 112 10.23 -23.16 -5.01
CA THR A 112 11.58 -23.75 -5.06
C THR A 112 11.92 -24.60 -3.84
N LEU A 113 11.23 -24.38 -2.72
CA LEU A 113 11.40 -25.15 -1.49
C LEU A 113 10.69 -26.51 -1.51
N ILE A 114 9.86 -26.78 -2.52
CA ILE A 114 9.19 -28.07 -2.66
C ILE A 114 10.18 -29.08 -3.22
N PRO A 115 10.51 -30.16 -2.50
CA PRO A 115 11.42 -31.18 -2.99
C PRO A 115 10.92 -31.80 -4.30
N GLN A 116 11.79 -31.83 -5.29
CA GLN A 116 11.52 -32.45 -6.58
C GLN A 116 12.12 -33.87 -6.61
N GLY A 117 11.42 -34.84 -7.22
CA GLY A 117 11.86 -36.20 -7.38
C GLY A 117 10.77 -37.22 -7.07
N ASN A 118 11.13 -38.51 -7.27
CA ASN A 118 10.27 -39.65 -6.92
C ASN A 118 10.66 -40.15 -5.52
N PHE A 119 9.76 -40.00 -4.57
CA PHE A 119 9.97 -40.43 -3.18
C PHE A 119 9.17 -41.73 -2.92
N LYS A 120 9.81 -42.70 -2.29
CA LYS A 120 9.20 -44.01 -1.98
C LYS A 120 8.25 -43.96 -0.80
N ASN A 121 8.53 -43.07 0.18
CA ASN A 121 7.80 -42.97 1.42
C ASN A 121 7.96 -41.54 2.00
N VAL A 122 7.23 -41.25 3.09
CA VAL A 122 7.27 -39.98 3.79
C VAL A 122 8.67 -39.63 4.31
N ASP A 123 9.44 -40.61 4.80
CA ASP A 123 10.79 -40.40 5.36
C ASP A 123 11.75 -39.88 4.29
N SER A 124 11.72 -40.47 3.09
CA SER A 124 12.58 -40.05 1.98
C SER A 124 12.23 -38.62 1.51
N TYR A 125 10.94 -38.28 1.49
CA TYR A 125 10.49 -36.92 1.19
C TYR A 125 10.90 -35.93 2.29
N ALA A 126 10.66 -36.27 3.56
CA ALA A 126 11.00 -35.43 4.71
C ALA A 126 12.51 -35.15 4.82
N LYS A 127 13.37 -36.14 4.56
CA LYS A 127 14.83 -35.95 4.48
C LYS A 127 15.21 -34.96 3.39
N LYS A 128 14.64 -35.11 2.18
CA LYS A 128 14.94 -34.19 1.09
C LYS A 128 14.40 -32.76 1.38
N LEU A 129 13.24 -32.66 2.02
CA LEU A 129 12.66 -31.40 2.48
C LEU A 129 13.63 -30.68 3.43
N LEU A 130 14.11 -31.37 4.47
CA LEU A 130 15.06 -30.79 5.43
C LEU A 130 16.34 -30.31 4.75
N ILE A 131 16.90 -31.06 3.81
CA ILE A 131 18.08 -30.66 3.04
C ILE A 131 17.79 -29.40 2.21
N THR A 132 16.62 -29.32 1.57
CA THR A 132 16.23 -28.15 0.78
C THR A 132 16.09 -26.91 1.68
N LEU A 133 15.39 -27.03 2.81
CA LEU A 133 15.23 -25.95 3.78
C LEU A 133 16.56 -25.54 4.42
N ALA A 134 17.42 -26.52 4.76
CA ALA A 134 18.74 -26.26 5.34
C ALA A 134 19.63 -25.42 4.41
N ASN A 135 19.64 -25.76 3.13
CA ASN A 135 20.42 -25.01 2.13
C ASN A 135 19.89 -23.58 1.91
N TYR A 136 18.58 -23.39 1.97
CA TYR A 136 17.98 -22.09 1.72
C TYR A 136 18.07 -21.16 2.95
N PHE A 137 17.83 -21.69 4.15
CA PHE A 137 17.78 -20.92 5.40
C PHE A 137 19.04 -21.05 6.29
N ASN A 138 20.10 -21.72 5.81
CA ASN A 138 21.31 -22.00 6.57
C ASN A 138 21.01 -22.69 7.93
N LEU A 139 20.15 -23.71 7.88
CA LEU A 139 19.82 -24.47 9.09
C LEU A 139 21.00 -25.32 9.54
N VAL A 140 21.17 -25.39 10.85
CA VAL A 140 22.16 -26.28 11.48
C VAL A 140 21.56 -27.59 11.93
N GLN A 141 20.25 -27.60 12.22
CA GLN A 141 19.51 -28.80 12.56
C GLN A 141 18.04 -28.67 12.10
N GLY A 142 17.43 -29.78 11.74
CA GLY A 142 16.02 -29.85 11.43
C GLY A 142 15.45 -31.21 11.75
N ILE A 143 14.19 -31.24 12.19
CA ILE A 143 13.44 -32.47 12.52
C ILE A 143 12.04 -32.37 11.90
N VAL A 144 11.57 -33.45 11.34
CA VAL A 144 10.19 -33.60 10.87
C VAL A 144 9.49 -34.63 11.74
N TYR A 145 8.33 -34.24 12.26
CA TYR A 145 7.40 -35.11 12.93
C TYR A 145 6.13 -35.25 12.08
N THR A 146 5.58 -36.46 11.95
CA THR A 146 4.36 -36.71 11.18
C THR A 146 3.28 -37.33 12.05
N SER A 147 2.01 -37.04 11.72
CA SER A 147 0.86 -37.63 12.37
C SER A 147 0.15 -38.61 11.45
N ALA A 148 -0.10 -39.81 11.92
CA ALA A 148 -0.89 -40.83 11.22
C ALA A 148 -2.35 -40.92 11.74
N ASP A 149 -2.68 -40.23 12.85
CA ASP A 149 -3.97 -40.28 13.53
C ASP A 149 -4.83 -39.01 13.37
N GLY A 150 -4.52 -38.24 12.34
CA GLY A 150 -5.29 -37.03 12.03
C GLY A 150 -4.91 -35.80 12.83
N GLY A 151 -3.71 -35.76 13.41
CA GLY A 151 -3.15 -34.58 14.07
C GLY A 151 -3.21 -34.63 15.61
N GLU A 152 -3.48 -35.79 16.21
CA GLU A 152 -3.55 -35.93 17.67
C GLU A 152 -2.20 -36.31 18.28
N SER A 153 -1.42 -37.16 17.59
CA SER A 153 -0.06 -37.51 18.01
C SER A 153 0.93 -37.42 16.84
N PHE A 154 2.16 -37.08 17.18
CA PHE A 154 3.23 -36.81 16.20
C PHE A 154 4.44 -37.67 16.52
N ASN A 155 4.91 -38.44 15.57
CA ASN A 155 6.06 -39.31 15.68
C ASN A 155 7.22 -38.78 14.86
N PHE A 156 8.44 -39.04 15.32
CA PHE A 156 9.65 -38.75 14.56
C PHE A 156 9.61 -39.40 13.19
N CYS A 157 9.93 -38.63 12.16
CA CYS A 157 9.97 -39.08 10.77
C CYS A 157 11.39 -38.96 10.18
N ALA A 158 11.98 -37.77 10.23
CA ALA A 158 13.29 -37.54 9.66
C ALA A 158 14.04 -36.42 10.37
N SER A 159 15.37 -36.41 10.25
CA SER A 159 16.22 -35.33 10.76
C SER A 159 17.34 -34.95 9.80
N TYR A 160 17.86 -33.74 10.04
CA TYR A 160 19.05 -33.16 9.42
C TYR A 160 19.94 -32.56 10.49
N GLY A 161 21.25 -32.81 10.45
CA GLY A 161 22.21 -32.26 11.41
C GLY A 161 22.07 -32.77 12.84
N LEU A 162 21.30 -33.83 13.07
CA LEU A 162 21.18 -34.46 14.37
C LEU A 162 22.33 -35.45 14.59
N THR A 163 23.10 -35.23 15.67
CA THR A 163 24.28 -36.03 16.01
C THR A 163 24.03 -37.07 17.10
N THR A 164 22.85 -37.02 17.73
CA THR A 164 22.49 -37.96 18.78
C THR A 164 22.05 -39.33 18.23
N GLU A 165 22.48 -40.43 18.85
CA GLU A 165 22.04 -41.79 18.49
C GLU A 165 20.58 -42.04 18.88
N LYS A 166 20.00 -41.27 19.79
CA LYS A 166 18.62 -41.44 20.24
C LYS A 166 17.70 -40.65 19.29
N SER A 167 16.72 -41.33 18.71
CA SER A 167 15.65 -40.67 17.96
C SER A 167 14.89 -39.71 18.86
N PRO A 168 14.52 -38.51 18.36
CA PRO A 168 13.66 -37.58 19.05
C PRO A 168 12.34 -38.25 19.48
N VAL A 169 11.88 -37.89 20.69
CA VAL A 169 10.63 -38.42 21.23
C VAL A 169 9.46 -37.73 20.53
N GLY A 170 8.43 -38.51 20.18
CA GLY A 170 7.16 -37.97 19.67
C GLY A 170 6.41 -37.17 20.75
N PHE A 171 5.36 -36.49 20.37
CA PHE A 171 4.55 -35.65 21.27
C PHE A 171 3.07 -35.68 20.85
N LYS A 172 2.20 -35.27 21.76
CA LYS A 172 0.78 -35.08 21.51
C LYS A 172 0.47 -33.64 21.21
N LYS A 173 -0.63 -33.41 20.51
CA LYS A 173 -1.18 -32.09 20.26
C LYS A 173 -1.37 -31.32 21.57
N GLY A 174 -0.86 -30.09 21.64
CA GLY A 174 -0.86 -29.26 22.83
C GLY A 174 0.24 -29.57 23.84
N GLU A 175 1.04 -30.62 23.65
CA GLU A 175 2.16 -30.99 24.49
C GLU A 175 3.46 -30.34 24.00
N ASN A 176 4.17 -29.65 24.88
CA ASN A 176 5.38 -28.88 24.59
C ASN A 176 5.19 -27.81 23.46
N LEU A 177 6.26 -27.16 23.00
CA LEU A 177 6.18 -26.13 21.93
C LEU A 177 5.72 -26.71 20.59
N ASN A 178 6.22 -27.88 20.22
CA ASN A 178 5.84 -28.52 18.95
C ASN A 178 4.35 -28.90 18.95
N GLY A 179 3.83 -29.40 20.06
CA GLY A 179 2.42 -29.75 20.23
C GLY A 179 1.51 -28.51 20.26
N GLN A 180 1.97 -27.41 20.85
CA GLN A 180 1.25 -26.13 20.81
C GLN A 180 1.12 -25.61 19.39
N VAL A 181 2.22 -25.58 18.63
CA VAL A 181 2.21 -25.21 17.21
C VAL A 181 1.28 -26.11 16.39
N ALA A 182 1.27 -27.41 16.69
CA ALA A 182 0.34 -28.34 16.06
C ALA A 182 -1.13 -28.03 16.37
N ALA A 183 -1.42 -27.57 17.58
CA ALA A 183 -2.77 -27.19 18.02
C ALA A 183 -3.22 -25.84 17.44
N GLU A 184 -2.35 -24.84 17.49
CA GLU A 184 -2.61 -23.48 17.04
C GLU A 184 -2.59 -23.34 15.49
N GLN A 185 -1.90 -24.28 14.81
CA GLN A 185 -1.76 -24.27 13.34
C GLN A 185 -1.08 -23.01 12.80
N GLN A 186 -0.24 -22.38 13.61
CA GLN A 186 0.49 -21.17 13.28
C GLN A 186 1.99 -21.41 13.44
N MET A 187 2.76 -20.95 12.46
CA MET A 187 4.21 -21.00 12.52
C MET A 187 4.71 -20.09 13.65
N GLN A 188 5.65 -20.59 14.43
CA GLN A 188 6.32 -19.82 15.48
C GLN A 188 7.80 -19.67 15.16
N ILE A 189 8.31 -18.47 15.35
CA ILE A 189 9.71 -18.09 15.19
C ILE A 189 10.20 -17.57 16.53
N ILE A 190 11.15 -18.26 17.15
CA ILE A 190 11.62 -18.02 18.51
C ILE A 190 13.09 -17.62 18.43
N GLU A 191 13.37 -16.36 18.74
CA GLU A 191 14.74 -15.82 18.77
C GLU A 191 15.37 -15.95 20.17
N GLU A 192 14.55 -15.88 21.21
CA GLU A 192 14.98 -16.09 22.60
C GLU A 192 14.65 -17.52 23.04
N ILE A 193 15.44 -18.50 22.60
CA ILE A 193 15.25 -19.90 22.96
C ILE A 193 15.54 -20.07 24.46
N PRO A 194 14.67 -20.70 25.27
CA PRO A 194 14.91 -20.96 26.70
C PRO A 194 16.21 -21.74 26.92
N GLU A 195 16.88 -21.47 28.05
CA GLU A 195 18.07 -22.24 28.45
C GLU A 195 17.73 -23.72 28.61
N ASN A 196 18.59 -24.60 28.09
CA ASN A 196 18.42 -26.07 28.11
C ASN A 196 17.22 -26.62 27.31
N TYR A 197 16.51 -25.77 26.51
CA TYR A 197 15.44 -26.28 25.67
C TYR A 197 15.99 -27.02 24.45
N PHE A 198 17.01 -26.43 23.82
CA PHE A 198 17.55 -26.94 22.57
C PHE A 198 19.04 -26.62 22.45
N MET A 199 19.86 -27.63 22.21
CA MET A 199 21.31 -27.49 21.99
C MET A 199 21.71 -28.24 20.72
N VAL A 200 22.42 -27.58 19.84
CA VAL A 200 23.07 -28.21 18.70
C VAL A 200 24.40 -28.80 19.15
N GLU A 201 24.54 -30.10 18.96
CA GLU A 201 25.78 -30.83 19.29
C GLU A 201 26.61 -31.06 18.02
N SER A 202 27.91 -30.90 18.11
CA SER A 202 28.86 -31.25 17.07
C SER A 202 30.10 -31.91 17.68
N GLY A 203 30.98 -32.46 16.87
CA GLY A 203 32.27 -32.99 17.33
C GLY A 203 33.16 -31.98 18.04
N LEU A 204 32.85 -30.67 17.92
CA LEU A 204 33.57 -29.56 18.55
C LEU A 204 32.94 -29.06 19.84
N GLY A 205 31.74 -29.54 20.20
CA GLY A 205 31.00 -29.12 21.39
C GLY A 205 29.52 -28.90 21.17
N LYS A 206 28.90 -28.24 22.15
CA LYS A 206 27.46 -27.90 22.15
C LYS A 206 27.30 -26.39 22.05
N SER A 207 26.37 -25.93 21.22
CA SER A 207 26.05 -24.52 21.08
C SER A 207 24.54 -24.31 21.01
N LYS A 208 24.08 -23.21 21.61
CA LYS A 208 22.70 -22.78 21.54
C LYS A 208 22.47 -22.08 20.21
N PRO A 209 21.47 -22.48 19.39
CA PRO A 209 21.13 -21.75 18.18
C PRO A 209 20.50 -20.39 18.54
N HIS A 210 20.56 -19.44 17.62
CA HIS A 210 19.92 -18.14 17.78
C HIS A 210 18.44 -18.15 17.41
N LEU A 211 18.06 -19.07 16.53
CA LEU A 211 16.71 -19.12 15.96
C LEU A 211 16.17 -20.54 16.00
N LEU A 212 14.96 -20.68 16.49
CA LEU A 212 14.14 -21.88 16.40
C LEU A 212 12.86 -21.55 15.63
N ILE A 213 12.57 -22.32 14.59
CA ILE A 213 11.37 -22.18 13.78
C ILE A 213 10.56 -23.46 13.91
N LEU A 214 9.31 -23.33 14.29
CA LEU A 214 8.34 -24.43 14.40
C LEU A 214 7.26 -24.19 13.35
N MET A 215 7.24 -25.03 12.31
CA MET A 215 6.37 -24.85 11.14
C MET A 215 5.37 -25.99 11.07
N PRO A 216 4.05 -25.75 11.32
CA PRO A 216 3.02 -26.76 11.12
C PRO A 216 2.70 -26.90 9.64
N LEU A 217 2.53 -28.11 9.17
CA LEU A 217 2.00 -28.43 7.85
C LEU A 217 0.53 -28.83 8.00
N VAL A 218 -0.36 -27.97 7.51
CA VAL A 218 -1.81 -28.08 7.77
C VAL A 218 -2.55 -28.41 6.49
N VAL A 219 -3.41 -29.43 6.52
CA VAL A 219 -4.32 -29.78 5.45
C VAL A 219 -5.71 -30.02 6.03
N GLU A 220 -6.75 -29.42 5.42
CA GLU A 220 -8.13 -29.58 5.85
C GLU A 220 -8.36 -29.31 7.35
N LYS A 221 -7.71 -28.25 7.88
CA LYS A 221 -7.75 -27.87 9.30
C LYS A 221 -7.15 -28.93 10.25
N LYS A 222 -6.29 -29.82 9.77
CA LYS A 222 -5.56 -30.78 10.57
C LYS A 222 -4.07 -30.62 10.33
N THR A 223 -3.29 -30.59 11.40
CA THR A 223 -1.84 -30.59 11.31
C THR A 223 -1.38 -32.04 11.02
N ILE A 224 -0.79 -32.26 9.85
CA ILE A 224 -0.31 -33.57 9.41
C ILE A 224 1.17 -33.78 9.73
N ALA A 225 1.92 -32.71 9.90
CA ALA A 225 3.31 -32.73 10.28
C ALA A 225 3.72 -31.43 10.98
N VAL A 226 4.81 -31.49 11.75
CA VAL A 226 5.51 -30.33 12.31
C VAL A 226 6.97 -30.41 11.89
N VAL A 227 7.50 -29.32 11.35
CA VAL A 227 8.91 -29.17 10.98
C VAL A 227 9.57 -28.22 11.99
N GLU A 228 10.49 -28.77 12.77
CA GLU A 228 11.32 -28.02 13.71
C GLU A 228 12.66 -27.72 13.06
N MET A 229 13.10 -26.46 13.09
CA MET A 229 14.30 -26.00 12.41
C MET A 229 15.10 -25.07 13.33
N ALA A 230 16.41 -25.26 13.37
CA ALA A 230 17.30 -24.41 14.15
C ALA A 230 18.37 -23.79 13.27
N SER A 231 18.70 -22.51 13.54
CA SER A 231 19.75 -21.77 12.83
C SER A 231 20.55 -20.88 13.77
N PHE A 232 21.79 -20.60 13.42
CA PHE A 232 22.61 -19.56 14.05
C PHE A 232 22.40 -18.18 13.42
N SER A 233 21.67 -18.12 12.31
CA SER A 233 21.37 -16.89 11.58
C SER A 233 19.90 -16.51 11.76
N ALA A 234 19.62 -15.22 11.93
CA ALA A 234 18.25 -14.71 11.88
C ALA A 234 17.71 -14.77 10.45
N ILE A 235 16.38 -14.85 10.30
CA ILE A 235 15.67 -14.75 9.04
C ILE A 235 14.91 -13.42 8.97
N GLY A 236 15.04 -12.72 7.81
CA GLY A 236 14.35 -11.45 7.59
C GLY A 236 12.86 -11.63 7.22
N PRO A 237 12.08 -10.53 7.20
CA PRO A 237 10.63 -10.59 6.90
C PRO A 237 10.30 -11.27 5.56
N LYS A 238 11.12 -11.06 4.53
CA LYS A 238 10.94 -11.73 3.23
C LYS A 238 11.08 -13.25 3.35
N GLN A 239 12.09 -13.73 4.05
CA GLN A 239 12.31 -15.16 4.26
C GLN A 239 11.20 -15.79 5.11
N GLN A 240 10.68 -15.05 6.10
CA GLN A 240 9.52 -15.48 6.89
C GLN A 240 8.26 -15.62 6.01
N ALA A 241 8.00 -14.66 5.13
CA ALA A 241 6.88 -14.72 4.19
C ALA A 241 7.00 -15.90 3.21
N ILE A 242 8.21 -16.15 2.67
CA ILE A 242 8.49 -17.30 1.81
C ILE A 242 8.24 -18.63 2.55
N LEU A 243 8.66 -18.73 3.80
CA LEU A 243 8.48 -19.93 4.61
C LEU A 243 7.00 -20.18 4.95
N GLN A 244 6.26 -19.10 5.24
CA GLN A 244 4.81 -19.16 5.48
C GLN A 244 4.06 -19.64 4.24
N GLU A 245 4.38 -19.15 3.06
CA GLU A 245 3.78 -19.58 1.79
C GLU A 245 4.17 -21.03 1.49
N ALA A 246 5.45 -21.36 1.67
CA ALA A 246 5.96 -22.72 1.46
C ALA A 246 5.26 -23.74 2.36
N SER A 247 4.91 -23.39 3.60
CA SER A 247 4.25 -24.32 4.54
C SER A 247 2.97 -24.92 3.95
N SER A 248 2.16 -24.10 3.29
CA SER A 248 0.92 -24.53 2.63
C SER A 248 1.17 -25.48 1.46
N LEU A 249 2.15 -25.14 0.62
CA LEU A 249 2.52 -25.96 -0.53
C LEU A 249 3.14 -27.30 -0.09
N LEU A 250 4.00 -27.26 0.91
CA LEU A 250 4.66 -28.44 1.49
C LEU A 250 3.64 -29.36 2.18
N ALA A 251 2.64 -28.80 2.85
CA ALA A 251 1.56 -29.56 3.48
C ALA A 251 0.79 -30.39 2.44
N VAL A 252 0.38 -29.76 1.34
CA VAL A 252 -0.33 -30.47 0.24
C VAL A 252 0.52 -31.60 -0.32
N LYS A 253 1.82 -31.34 -0.53
CA LYS A 253 2.72 -32.36 -1.10
C LYS A 253 3.00 -33.49 -0.11
N MET A 254 3.26 -33.19 1.16
CA MET A 254 3.53 -34.20 2.19
C MET A 254 2.32 -35.09 2.49
N ASN A 255 1.11 -34.53 2.41
CA ASN A 255 -0.13 -35.29 2.63
C ASN A 255 -0.32 -36.46 1.66
N GLN A 256 0.30 -36.40 0.49
CA GLN A 256 0.30 -37.53 -0.49
C GLN A 256 1.03 -38.76 0.04
N PHE A 257 2.00 -38.57 0.94
CA PHE A 257 2.81 -39.63 1.53
C PHE A 257 2.35 -40.06 2.92
N VAL A 258 1.68 -39.21 3.68
CA VAL A 258 1.17 -39.49 5.04
C VAL A 258 -0.11 -40.36 4.95
N LYS A 259 -0.93 -40.20 3.90
CA LYS A 259 -2.16 -40.95 3.67
C LYS A 259 -1.95 -42.28 2.96
N ALA A 260 -0.76 -42.53 2.41
CA ALA A 260 -0.40 -43.78 1.72
C ALA A 260 0.19 -44.80 2.69
#